data_1e9dfaa74d729019cc1a9b8af9800300
#
_entry.id   1e9dfaa74d729019cc1a9b8af9800300
#
_cell.length_a   1.000
_cell.length_b   1.000
_cell.length_c   1.000
_cell.angle_alpha   90.00
_cell.angle_beta   90.00
_cell.angle_gamma   90.00
#
_symmetry.space_group_name_H-M   'P 1'
#
loop_
_entity.id
_entity.type
_entity.pdbx_description
1 polymer ?
#
loop_
_entity_poly.entity_id
_entity_poly.type
_entity_poly.pdbx_seq_one_letter_code
_entity_poly.pdbx_strand_id
1 'polypeptide(L)'
;MHDTLTIAGREFGSRLLLGTGKYDTFETMRDAVAASGTEIVTVATRRIDFDAPGEDITSFLPEDVLLLPNTSGCETADEAVRSAKLARAGGLPDWVKLEVIADARYLLPDPVETLKAAARLVEDGFTVLPYVLPDPVLAKKLEEVGCATVMPLAAPIGSGRGLKLRDSIRIIVEQAEVPVVVDAGLGAPSHAAESMEMGADAVLVNTAIARADDPVAMAEAFRLAVEAGRTAFHAGVMEEQAPTPSSPVGGTV
;
A
#
# COMPACT_ATOMS: atom_id res chain seq x y z
N MET A 1 20.97 -10.55 6.97
CA MET A 1 19.66 -11.24 6.87
C MET A 1 18.84 -10.45 5.87
N HIS A 2 18.34 -11.06 4.80
CA HIS A 2 17.43 -10.34 3.90
C HIS A 2 16.12 -10.15 4.67
N ASP A 3 15.74 -8.89 4.88
CA ASP A 3 14.47 -8.50 5.51
C ASP A 3 13.36 -8.52 4.45
N THR A 4 12.81 -9.71 4.18
CA THR A 4 11.74 -9.91 3.21
C THR A 4 10.38 -9.52 3.77
N LEU A 5 9.49 -8.99 2.93
CA LEU A 5 8.08 -8.79 3.22
C LEU A 5 7.33 -10.08 2.90
N THR A 6 6.63 -10.65 3.86
CA THR A 6 5.82 -11.85 3.62
C THR A 6 4.34 -11.51 3.72
N ILE A 7 3.56 -11.74 2.64
CA ILE A 7 2.11 -11.58 2.60
C ILE A 7 1.50 -12.91 2.14
N ALA A 8 0.58 -13.48 2.90
CA ALA A 8 -0.08 -14.76 2.60
C ALA A 8 0.91 -15.88 2.19
N GLY A 9 2.06 -15.95 2.86
CA GLY A 9 3.10 -16.95 2.59
C GLY A 9 3.96 -16.70 1.35
N ARG A 10 3.72 -15.64 0.58
CA ARG A 10 4.57 -15.20 -0.53
C ARG A 10 5.56 -14.15 -0.04
N GLU A 11 6.83 -14.32 -0.41
CA GLU A 11 7.92 -13.40 -0.06
C GLU A 11 8.15 -12.37 -1.17
N PHE A 12 8.44 -11.13 -0.76
CA PHE A 12 8.75 -9.99 -1.62
C PHE A 12 10.02 -9.29 -1.10
N GLY A 13 10.91 -8.93 -2.01
CA GLY A 13 12.12 -8.16 -1.71
C GLY A 13 11.84 -6.67 -1.55
N SER A 14 10.76 -6.16 -2.16
CA SER A 14 10.37 -4.77 -2.09
C SER A 14 9.26 -4.53 -1.07
N ARG A 15 9.38 -3.45 -0.30
CA ARG A 15 8.35 -2.95 0.64
C ARG A 15 7.60 -1.74 0.07
N LEU A 16 7.85 -1.40 -1.20
CA LEU A 16 7.12 -0.38 -1.95
C LEU A 16 6.13 -1.06 -2.90
N LEU A 17 4.84 -0.86 -2.67
CA LEU A 17 3.76 -1.22 -3.59
C LEU A 17 3.43 0.01 -4.44
N LEU A 18 3.14 -0.19 -5.73
CA LEU A 18 2.91 0.92 -6.65
C LEU A 18 1.52 0.83 -7.30
N GLY A 19 0.87 2.00 -7.43
CA GLY A 19 -0.35 2.13 -8.21
C GLY A 19 -0.07 2.54 -9.65
N THR A 20 -0.97 2.19 -10.57
CA THR A 20 -0.85 2.45 -12.01
C THR A 20 -1.71 3.62 -12.51
N GLY A 21 -2.39 4.32 -11.63
CA GLY A 21 -3.27 5.42 -12.02
C GLY A 21 -2.53 6.73 -12.23
N LYS A 22 -3.09 7.61 -13.08
CA LYS A 22 -2.71 9.02 -13.23
C LYS A 22 -1.39 9.31 -13.93
N TYR A 23 -0.70 8.33 -14.46
CA TYR A 23 0.42 8.57 -15.39
C TYR A 23 -0.10 9.12 -16.72
N ASP A 24 0.69 9.95 -17.37
CA ASP A 24 0.34 10.55 -18.66
C ASP A 24 0.40 9.53 -19.79
N THR A 25 1.35 8.57 -19.73
CA THR A 25 1.50 7.48 -20.70
C THR A 25 1.78 6.14 -20.01
N PHE A 26 1.53 5.03 -20.70
CA PHE A 26 1.87 3.70 -20.20
C PHE A 26 3.37 3.46 -20.17
N GLU A 27 4.13 4.08 -21.07
CA GLU A 27 5.59 4.01 -21.09
C GLU A 27 6.18 4.68 -19.84
N THR A 28 5.71 5.88 -19.47
CA THR A 28 6.14 6.55 -18.22
C THR A 28 5.79 5.71 -16.99
N MET A 29 4.61 5.10 -16.97
CA MET A 29 4.20 4.17 -15.90
C MET A 29 5.15 2.98 -15.81
N ARG A 30 5.43 2.31 -16.94
CA ARG A 30 6.36 1.17 -17.00
C ARG A 30 7.73 1.53 -16.45
N ASP A 31 8.27 2.67 -16.90
CA ASP A 31 9.61 3.10 -16.50
C ASP A 31 9.67 3.48 -15.00
N ALA A 32 8.60 4.08 -14.47
CA ALA A 32 8.47 4.35 -13.04
C ALA A 32 8.32 3.06 -12.22
N VAL A 33 7.56 2.07 -12.70
CA VAL A 33 7.46 0.74 -12.07
C VAL A 33 8.84 0.09 -11.99
N ALA A 34 9.60 0.09 -13.09
CA ALA A 34 10.95 -0.46 -13.12
C ALA A 34 11.89 0.26 -12.14
N ALA A 35 11.89 1.60 -12.12
CA ALA A 35 12.75 2.40 -11.23
C ALA A 35 12.39 2.23 -9.74
N SER A 36 11.11 1.97 -9.43
CA SER A 36 10.65 1.74 -8.06
C SER A 36 11.12 0.42 -7.46
N GLY A 37 11.49 -0.56 -8.28
CA GLY A 37 11.81 -1.91 -7.84
C GLY A 37 10.64 -2.63 -7.17
N THR A 38 9.41 -2.18 -7.41
CA THR A 38 8.21 -2.81 -6.82
C THR A 38 7.98 -4.19 -7.40
N GLU A 39 7.54 -5.11 -6.57
CA GLU A 39 7.11 -6.45 -6.96
C GLU A 39 5.58 -6.63 -6.87
N ILE A 40 4.86 -5.60 -6.42
CA ILE A 40 3.39 -5.60 -6.34
C ILE A 40 2.84 -4.32 -6.94
N VAL A 41 2.04 -4.44 -8.00
CA VAL A 41 1.45 -3.30 -8.70
C VAL A 41 -0.08 -3.39 -8.68
N THR A 42 -0.75 -2.32 -8.22
CA THR A 42 -2.21 -2.30 -8.20
C THR A 42 -2.79 -1.83 -9.51
N VAL A 43 -3.83 -2.53 -9.97
CA VAL A 43 -4.58 -2.21 -11.19
C VAL A 43 -6.06 -2.16 -10.88
N ALA A 44 -6.73 -1.08 -11.28
CA ALA A 44 -8.18 -1.02 -11.12
C ALA A 44 -8.86 -1.98 -12.09
N THR A 45 -9.65 -2.94 -11.58
CA THR A 45 -10.36 -3.96 -12.39
C THR A 45 -11.14 -3.34 -13.54
N ARG A 46 -11.79 -2.19 -13.31
CA ARG A 46 -12.55 -1.46 -14.33
C ARG A 46 -11.71 -0.87 -15.48
N ARG A 47 -10.37 -0.91 -15.40
CA ARG A 47 -9.43 -0.41 -16.43
C ARG A 47 -8.83 -1.52 -17.28
N ILE A 48 -9.15 -2.77 -16.97
CA ILE A 48 -8.66 -3.93 -17.70
C ILE A 48 -9.70 -4.29 -18.75
N ASP A 49 -9.26 -4.38 -19.99
CA ASP A 49 -10.08 -4.85 -21.09
C ASP A 49 -9.90 -6.37 -21.22
N PHE A 50 -10.87 -7.13 -20.71
CA PHE A 50 -10.84 -8.59 -20.77
C PHE A 50 -11.14 -9.15 -22.16
N ASP A 51 -11.68 -8.33 -23.08
CA ASP A 51 -12.00 -8.71 -24.44
C ASP A 51 -10.84 -8.45 -25.41
N ALA A 52 -9.89 -7.58 -25.04
CA ALA A 52 -8.71 -7.23 -25.84
C ALA A 52 -7.40 -7.41 -25.04
N PRO A 53 -7.06 -8.63 -24.60
CA PRO A 53 -5.86 -8.86 -23.80
C PRO A 53 -4.60 -8.53 -24.61
N GLY A 54 -3.68 -7.76 -23.99
CA GLY A 54 -2.42 -7.35 -24.58
C GLY A 54 -2.40 -5.95 -25.18
N GLU A 55 -3.54 -5.26 -25.23
CA GLU A 55 -3.62 -3.84 -25.64
C GLU A 55 -3.92 -2.90 -24.46
N ASP A 56 -3.97 -3.45 -23.24
CA ASP A 56 -4.28 -2.70 -22.03
C ASP A 56 -3.03 -2.42 -21.16
N ILE A 57 -3.27 -1.82 -20.01
CA ILE A 57 -2.24 -1.45 -19.03
C ILE A 57 -1.36 -2.62 -18.58
N THR A 58 -1.87 -3.84 -18.61
CA THR A 58 -1.13 -5.02 -18.13
C THR A 58 0.02 -5.41 -19.05
N SER A 59 -0.08 -5.11 -20.35
CA SER A 59 0.98 -5.37 -21.34
C SER A 59 2.24 -4.52 -21.16
N PHE A 60 2.13 -3.44 -20.39
CA PHE A 60 3.26 -2.56 -20.06
C PHE A 60 3.94 -2.89 -18.72
N LEU A 61 3.43 -3.87 -17.98
CA LEU A 61 3.98 -4.25 -16.69
C LEU A 61 4.98 -5.40 -16.82
N PRO A 62 6.05 -5.46 -16.00
CA PRO A 62 6.96 -6.59 -15.98
C PRO A 62 6.24 -7.90 -15.63
N GLU A 63 6.68 -9.02 -16.24
CA GLU A 63 6.03 -10.34 -16.05
C GLU A 63 6.19 -10.89 -14.62
N ASP A 64 7.23 -10.49 -13.91
CA ASP A 64 7.58 -10.94 -12.55
C ASP A 64 6.84 -10.17 -11.44
N VAL A 65 6.14 -9.11 -11.80
CA VAL A 65 5.35 -8.30 -10.85
C VAL A 65 4.02 -8.97 -10.55
N LEU A 66 3.66 -9.06 -9.27
CA LEU A 66 2.31 -9.46 -8.86
C LEU A 66 1.32 -8.35 -9.20
N LEU A 67 0.38 -8.66 -10.10
CA LEU A 67 -0.78 -7.82 -10.31
C LEU A 67 -1.73 -7.94 -9.11
N LEU A 68 -2.07 -6.80 -8.51
CA LEU A 68 -3.02 -6.71 -7.41
C LEU A 68 -4.26 -5.96 -7.89
N PRO A 69 -5.29 -6.65 -8.39
CA PRO A 69 -6.54 -6.01 -8.80
C PRO A 69 -7.17 -5.26 -7.64
N ASN A 70 -7.71 -4.05 -7.89
CA ASN A 70 -8.45 -3.32 -6.88
C ASN A 70 -9.91 -3.08 -7.30
N THR A 71 -10.78 -2.96 -6.29
CA THR A 71 -12.22 -2.75 -6.47
C THR A 71 -12.60 -1.27 -6.49
N SER A 72 -11.69 -0.40 -6.92
CA SER A 72 -11.90 1.04 -7.01
C SER A 72 -13.16 1.41 -7.80
N GLY A 73 -14.00 2.23 -7.20
CA GLY A 73 -15.28 2.67 -7.75
C GLY A 73 -16.47 1.85 -7.26
N CYS A 74 -16.26 0.83 -6.40
CA CYS A 74 -17.34 0.13 -5.73
C CYS A 74 -17.79 0.91 -4.49
N GLU A 75 -19.10 1.06 -4.32
CA GLU A 75 -19.71 1.79 -3.21
C GLU A 75 -20.28 0.85 -2.14
N THR A 76 -20.47 -0.42 -2.48
CA THR A 76 -21.06 -1.45 -1.61
C THR A 76 -20.22 -2.73 -1.57
N ALA A 77 -20.41 -3.54 -0.53
CA ALA A 77 -19.80 -4.86 -0.41
C ALA A 77 -20.16 -5.78 -1.60
N ASP A 78 -21.40 -5.75 -2.05
CA ASP A 78 -21.87 -6.58 -3.17
C ASP A 78 -21.18 -6.22 -4.48
N GLU A 79 -20.96 -4.93 -4.74
CA GLU A 79 -20.21 -4.47 -5.91
C GLU A 79 -18.75 -4.89 -5.84
N ALA A 80 -18.10 -4.71 -4.68
CA ALA A 80 -16.69 -5.07 -4.50
C ALA A 80 -16.45 -6.57 -4.67
N VAL A 81 -17.31 -7.42 -4.07
CA VAL A 81 -17.23 -8.87 -4.24
C VAL A 81 -17.44 -9.28 -5.70
N ARG A 82 -18.42 -8.68 -6.39
CA ARG A 82 -18.66 -8.94 -7.82
C ARG A 82 -17.46 -8.52 -8.67
N SER A 83 -16.89 -7.34 -8.42
CA SER A 83 -15.71 -6.83 -9.13
C SER A 83 -14.49 -7.76 -8.97
N ALA A 84 -14.21 -8.23 -7.76
CA ALA A 84 -13.13 -9.17 -7.50
C ALA A 84 -13.34 -10.51 -8.22
N LYS A 85 -14.57 -11.06 -8.18
CA LYS A 85 -14.91 -12.30 -8.89
C LYS A 85 -14.79 -12.17 -10.42
N LEU A 86 -15.15 -11.01 -10.97
CA LEU A 86 -14.97 -10.73 -12.40
C LEU A 86 -13.48 -10.68 -12.76
N ALA A 87 -12.64 -10.02 -11.95
CA ALA A 87 -11.19 -9.99 -12.14
C ALA A 87 -10.60 -11.41 -12.19
N ARG A 88 -10.97 -12.27 -11.22
CA ARG A 88 -10.55 -13.68 -11.18
C ARG A 88 -11.05 -14.48 -12.40
N ALA A 89 -12.30 -14.28 -12.79
CA ALA A 89 -12.87 -14.93 -13.96
C ALA A 89 -12.17 -14.50 -15.26
N GLY A 90 -11.65 -13.28 -15.31
CA GLY A 90 -10.81 -12.77 -16.40
C GLY A 90 -9.35 -13.21 -16.37
N GLY A 91 -8.97 -14.10 -15.43
CA GLY A 91 -7.62 -14.68 -15.36
C GLY A 91 -6.63 -13.92 -14.46
N LEU A 92 -7.08 -12.89 -13.72
CA LEU A 92 -6.23 -12.21 -12.76
C LEU A 92 -6.03 -13.06 -11.48
N PRO A 93 -4.96 -12.79 -10.69
CA PRO A 93 -4.70 -13.50 -9.45
C PRO A 93 -5.86 -13.47 -8.45
N ASP A 94 -5.93 -14.45 -7.56
CA ASP A 94 -6.85 -14.49 -6.40
C ASP A 94 -6.45 -13.50 -5.29
N TRP A 95 -5.76 -12.44 -5.64
CA TRP A 95 -5.38 -11.33 -4.76
C TRP A 95 -6.28 -10.13 -5.06
N VAL A 96 -6.66 -9.39 -4.02
CA VAL A 96 -7.49 -8.20 -4.21
C VAL A 96 -7.14 -7.10 -3.21
N LYS A 97 -6.87 -5.91 -3.72
CA LYS A 97 -6.91 -4.69 -2.90
C LYS A 97 -8.36 -4.25 -2.79
N LEU A 98 -8.95 -4.50 -1.62
CA LEU A 98 -10.35 -4.22 -1.38
C LEU A 98 -10.57 -2.75 -1.06
N GLU A 99 -11.30 -2.07 -1.92
CA GLU A 99 -11.75 -0.68 -1.76
C GLU A 99 -13.28 -0.63 -1.85
N VAL A 100 -13.95 -0.15 -0.79
CA VAL A 100 -15.39 0.14 -0.79
C VAL A 100 -15.58 1.59 -0.38
N ILE A 101 -15.91 2.46 -1.32
CA ILE A 101 -15.85 3.91 -1.17
C ILE A 101 -17.16 4.53 -1.66
N ALA A 102 -18.09 4.80 -0.76
CA ALA A 102 -19.34 5.49 -1.07
C ALA A 102 -19.20 7.02 -1.13
N ASP A 103 -18.14 7.58 -0.52
CA ASP A 103 -17.85 9.02 -0.53
C ASP A 103 -16.96 9.41 -1.71
N ALA A 104 -17.55 9.77 -2.83
CA ALA A 104 -16.85 10.20 -4.03
C ALA A 104 -16.04 11.51 -3.87
N ARG A 105 -16.30 12.31 -2.81
CA ARG A 105 -15.65 13.59 -2.60
C ARG A 105 -14.29 13.47 -1.93
N TYR A 106 -14.22 12.69 -0.84
CA TYR A 106 -13.00 12.53 -0.06
C TYR A 106 -12.34 11.16 -0.24
N LEU A 107 -13.01 10.24 -0.93
CA LEU A 107 -12.57 8.89 -1.20
C LEU A 107 -12.25 8.10 0.08
N LEU A 108 -13.09 8.28 1.09
CA LEU A 108 -12.96 7.60 2.36
C LEU A 108 -13.67 6.23 2.30
N PRO A 109 -13.00 5.18 2.79
CA PRO A 109 -13.57 3.82 2.78
C PRO A 109 -14.69 3.68 3.81
N ASP A 110 -15.74 2.93 3.44
CA ASP A 110 -16.81 2.54 4.35
C ASP A 110 -16.36 1.36 5.21
N PRO A 111 -16.26 1.52 6.54
CA PRO A 111 -15.74 0.46 7.42
C PRO A 111 -16.66 -0.76 7.52
N VAL A 112 -17.98 -0.55 7.42
CA VAL A 112 -18.98 -1.62 7.54
C VAL A 112 -19.03 -2.45 6.27
N GLU A 113 -19.11 -1.80 5.12
CA GLU A 113 -19.14 -2.47 3.83
C GLU A 113 -17.80 -3.14 3.50
N THR A 114 -16.66 -2.51 3.89
CA THR A 114 -15.33 -3.12 3.75
C THR A 114 -15.24 -4.42 4.56
N LEU A 115 -15.66 -4.43 5.83
CA LEU A 115 -15.61 -5.65 6.67
C LEU A 115 -16.51 -6.76 6.11
N LYS A 116 -17.72 -6.43 5.64
CA LYS A 116 -18.63 -7.39 5.00
C LYS A 116 -18.05 -7.99 3.72
N ALA A 117 -17.47 -7.14 2.86
CA ALA A 117 -16.84 -7.60 1.62
C ALA A 117 -15.61 -8.47 1.91
N ALA A 118 -14.77 -8.07 2.87
CA ALA A 118 -13.58 -8.80 3.28
C ALA A 118 -13.91 -10.22 3.73
N ALA A 119 -14.87 -10.39 4.66
CA ALA A 119 -15.28 -11.71 5.15
C ALA A 119 -15.74 -12.63 4.01
N ARG A 120 -16.53 -12.13 3.08
CA ARG A 120 -17.04 -12.89 1.92
C ARG A 120 -15.92 -13.25 0.93
N LEU A 121 -15.00 -12.32 0.67
CA LEU A 121 -13.89 -12.58 -0.25
C LEU A 121 -12.90 -13.59 0.33
N VAL A 122 -12.61 -13.52 1.62
CA VAL A 122 -11.78 -14.53 2.32
C VAL A 122 -12.46 -15.91 2.28
N GLU A 123 -13.77 -16.00 2.53
CA GLU A 123 -14.54 -17.24 2.41
C GLU A 123 -14.51 -17.80 0.97
N ASP A 124 -14.52 -16.92 -0.03
CA ASP A 124 -14.40 -17.26 -1.46
C ASP A 124 -12.95 -17.61 -1.89
N GLY A 125 -11.97 -17.60 -0.97
CA GLY A 125 -10.57 -17.98 -1.19
C GLY A 125 -9.68 -16.88 -1.77
N PHE A 126 -10.07 -15.61 -1.63
CA PHE A 126 -9.20 -14.50 -2.03
C PHE A 126 -8.17 -14.15 -0.96
N THR A 127 -6.99 -13.72 -1.38
CA THR A 127 -6.02 -13.01 -0.55
C THR A 127 -6.42 -11.53 -0.52
N VAL A 128 -6.98 -11.08 0.61
CA VAL A 128 -7.59 -9.75 0.74
C VAL A 128 -6.66 -8.77 1.42
N LEU A 129 -6.43 -7.62 0.76
CA LEU A 129 -5.66 -6.48 1.25
C LEU A 129 -6.62 -5.27 1.37
N PRO A 130 -7.23 -5.01 2.53
CA PRO A 130 -8.31 -4.02 2.67
C PRO A 130 -7.78 -2.61 2.90
N TYR A 131 -8.21 -1.64 2.08
CA TYR A 131 -7.99 -0.20 2.28
C TYR A 131 -9.00 0.34 3.29
N VAL A 132 -8.53 0.95 4.38
CA VAL A 132 -9.35 1.37 5.52
C VAL A 132 -8.92 2.71 6.10
N LEU A 133 -9.82 3.32 6.86
CA LEU A 133 -9.44 4.37 7.83
C LEU A 133 -8.50 3.76 8.88
N PRO A 134 -7.57 4.53 9.45
CA PRO A 134 -6.70 4.04 10.51
C PRO A 134 -7.46 3.91 11.85
N ASP A 135 -8.32 2.90 11.90
CA ASP A 135 -9.10 2.47 13.06
C ASP A 135 -8.53 1.13 13.58
N PRO A 136 -7.86 1.12 14.75
CA PRO A 136 -7.26 -0.10 15.31
C PRO A 136 -8.28 -1.22 15.58
N VAL A 137 -9.53 -0.86 15.95
CA VAL A 137 -10.59 -1.85 16.21
C VAL A 137 -11.04 -2.51 14.91
N LEU A 138 -11.19 -1.74 13.84
CA LEU A 138 -11.51 -2.29 12.52
C LEU A 138 -10.36 -3.15 11.99
N ALA A 139 -9.11 -2.70 12.14
CA ALA A 139 -7.92 -3.46 11.75
C ALA A 139 -7.94 -4.87 12.36
N LYS A 140 -8.19 -4.97 13.68
CA LYS A 140 -8.29 -6.27 14.36
C LYS A 140 -9.41 -7.15 13.82
N LYS A 141 -10.59 -6.59 13.55
CA LYS A 141 -11.70 -7.35 12.96
C LYS A 141 -11.38 -7.86 11.56
N LEU A 142 -10.61 -7.10 10.76
CA LEU A 142 -10.18 -7.53 9.44
C LEU A 142 -9.16 -8.68 9.51
N GLU A 143 -8.26 -8.67 10.47
CA GLU A 143 -7.41 -9.82 10.76
C GLU A 143 -8.22 -11.06 11.17
N GLU A 144 -9.18 -10.89 12.09
CA GLU A 144 -10.04 -11.97 12.58
C GLU A 144 -10.86 -12.65 11.47
N VAL A 145 -11.28 -11.92 10.44
CA VAL A 145 -11.95 -12.50 9.27
C VAL A 145 -10.99 -13.10 8.25
N GLY A 146 -9.67 -12.98 8.47
CA GLY A 146 -8.64 -13.62 7.64
C GLY A 146 -8.04 -12.76 6.52
N CYS A 147 -8.11 -11.44 6.61
CA CYS A 147 -7.38 -10.57 5.68
C CYS A 147 -5.87 -10.79 5.78
N ALA A 148 -5.19 -10.74 4.64
CA ALA A 148 -3.75 -11.00 4.56
C ALA A 148 -2.89 -9.81 5.01
N THR A 149 -3.46 -8.62 5.06
CA THR A 149 -2.84 -7.37 5.53
C THR A 149 -3.91 -6.47 6.13
N VAL A 150 -3.49 -5.34 6.73
CA VAL A 150 -4.32 -4.16 6.91
C VAL A 150 -3.67 -2.97 6.22
N MET A 151 -4.47 -2.15 5.53
CA MET A 151 -3.98 -1.02 4.73
C MET A 151 -4.59 0.31 5.20
N PRO A 152 -4.12 0.86 6.33
CA PRO A 152 -4.60 2.14 6.82
C PRO A 152 -4.13 3.29 5.92
N LEU A 153 -5.03 4.22 5.59
CA LEU A 153 -4.65 5.43 4.88
C LEU A 153 -3.84 6.38 5.78
N ALA A 154 -2.79 6.98 5.22
CA ALA A 154 -2.05 8.07 5.89
C ALA A 154 -2.86 9.40 5.86
N ALA A 155 -3.51 9.66 4.73
CA ALA A 155 -4.42 10.77 4.46
C ALA A 155 -5.29 10.43 3.24
N PRO A 156 -6.35 11.20 2.93
CA PRO A 156 -7.21 10.91 1.78
C PRO A 156 -6.43 10.73 0.48
N ILE A 157 -6.92 9.83 -0.39
CA ILE A 157 -6.30 9.47 -1.67
C ILE A 157 -5.95 10.74 -2.48
N GLY A 158 -4.69 10.81 -2.93
CA GLY A 158 -4.21 11.89 -3.80
C GLY A 158 -3.99 13.24 -3.10
N SER A 159 -4.14 13.32 -1.77
CA SER A 159 -4.00 14.57 -1.02
C SER A 159 -2.55 14.98 -0.76
N GLY A 160 -1.59 14.05 -0.78
CA GLY A 160 -0.18 14.31 -0.53
C GLY A 160 0.16 14.83 0.88
N ARG A 161 -0.77 14.66 1.86
CA ARG A 161 -0.69 15.29 3.18
C ARG A 161 0.20 14.56 4.19
N GLY A 162 0.69 13.37 3.86
CA GLY A 162 1.50 12.53 4.76
C GLY A 162 0.68 11.91 5.90
N LEU A 163 1.34 11.49 6.97
CA LEU A 163 0.76 10.73 8.08
C LEU A 163 -0.06 11.64 9.03
N LYS A 164 -1.29 11.95 8.67
CA LYS A 164 -2.16 12.82 9.48
C LYS A 164 -2.75 12.15 10.72
N LEU A 165 -2.87 10.81 10.68
CA LEU A 165 -3.37 9.99 11.79
C LEU A 165 -2.28 9.05 12.31
N ARG A 166 -1.07 9.61 12.49
CA ARG A 166 0.15 8.89 12.87
C ARG A 166 -0.04 8.01 14.10
N ASP A 167 -0.68 8.53 15.15
CA ASP A 167 -0.86 7.78 16.40
C ASP A 167 -1.77 6.57 16.22
N SER A 168 -2.86 6.70 15.44
CA SER A 168 -3.74 5.57 15.13
C SER A 168 -3.03 4.50 14.29
N ILE A 169 -2.22 4.92 13.29
CA ILE A 169 -1.43 4.00 12.48
C ILE A 169 -0.39 3.27 13.35
N ARG A 170 0.28 3.98 14.27
CA ARG A 170 1.24 3.37 15.20
C ARG A 170 0.57 2.30 16.06
N ILE A 171 -0.62 2.56 16.60
CA ILE A 171 -1.36 1.55 17.37
C ILE A 171 -1.67 0.32 16.52
N ILE A 172 -2.05 0.51 15.24
CA ILE A 172 -2.27 -0.61 14.32
C ILE A 172 -0.97 -1.40 14.12
N VAL A 173 0.15 -0.73 13.85
CA VAL A 173 1.46 -1.38 13.66
C VAL A 173 1.89 -2.18 14.90
N GLU A 174 1.68 -1.62 16.10
CA GLU A 174 2.02 -2.28 17.37
C GLU A 174 1.16 -3.52 17.67
N GLN A 175 -0.07 -3.57 17.18
CA GLN A 175 -1.05 -4.61 17.54
C GLN A 175 -1.32 -5.63 16.44
N ALA A 176 -0.94 -5.33 15.20
CA ALA A 176 -1.22 -6.19 14.05
C ALA A 176 -0.40 -7.48 14.08
N GLU A 177 -1.06 -8.59 13.75
CA GLU A 177 -0.45 -9.90 13.55
C GLU A 177 -0.24 -10.21 12.05
N VAL A 178 -0.76 -9.35 11.17
CA VAL A 178 -0.56 -9.38 9.71
C VAL A 178 0.20 -8.13 9.26
N PRO A 179 0.85 -8.14 8.10
CA PRO A 179 1.57 -6.96 7.60
C PRO A 179 0.70 -5.72 7.50
N VAL A 180 1.23 -4.59 7.96
CA VAL A 180 0.61 -3.27 7.86
C VAL A 180 1.21 -2.51 6.68
N VAL A 181 0.36 -2.16 5.71
CA VAL A 181 0.76 -1.40 4.52
C VAL A 181 0.16 0.00 4.61
N VAL A 182 0.97 1.02 4.84
CA VAL A 182 0.46 2.40 4.87
C VAL A 182 0.13 2.84 3.44
N ASP A 183 -1.15 3.14 3.21
CA ASP A 183 -1.67 3.47 1.89
C ASP A 183 -2.16 4.91 1.83
N ALA A 184 -2.27 5.46 0.64
CA ALA A 184 -2.86 6.75 0.30
C ALA A 184 -2.30 7.98 1.06
N GLY A 185 -2.38 9.13 0.42
CA GLY A 185 -2.00 10.41 1.03
C GLY A 185 -0.51 10.65 1.23
N LEU A 186 0.36 9.68 0.92
CA LEU A 186 1.81 9.87 0.90
C LEU A 186 2.17 10.77 -0.29
N GLY A 187 2.78 11.92 -0.04
CA GLY A 187 3.05 12.93 -1.05
C GLY A 187 4.54 13.21 -1.29
N ALA A 188 5.41 12.64 -0.47
CA ALA A 188 6.85 12.80 -0.58
C ALA A 188 7.58 11.53 -0.10
N PRO A 189 8.80 11.27 -0.56
CA PRO A 189 9.64 10.17 -0.08
C PRO A 189 9.81 10.16 1.46
N SER A 190 9.92 11.32 2.09
CA SER A 190 10.00 11.45 3.56
C SER A 190 8.80 10.86 4.28
N HIS A 191 7.59 10.91 3.71
CA HIS A 191 6.41 10.28 4.30
C HIS A 191 6.49 8.75 4.27
N ALA A 192 7.11 8.19 3.23
CA ALA A 192 7.36 6.75 3.15
C ALA A 192 8.43 6.33 4.17
N ALA A 193 9.53 7.08 4.27
CA ALA A 193 10.56 6.84 5.28
C ALA A 193 9.96 6.87 6.70
N GLU A 194 9.17 7.90 7.04
CA GLU A 194 8.50 8.02 8.35
C GLU A 194 7.57 6.83 8.63
N SER A 195 6.82 6.34 7.62
CA SER A 195 5.98 5.15 7.77
C SER A 195 6.81 3.91 8.11
N MET A 196 7.94 3.73 7.43
CA MET A 196 8.83 2.59 7.66
C MET A 196 9.56 2.69 9.00
N GLU A 197 10.02 3.88 9.38
CA GLU A 197 10.66 4.17 10.68
C GLU A 197 9.71 3.88 11.86
N MET A 198 8.40 4.08 11.67
CA MET A 198 7.37 3.77 12.65
C MET A 198 7.11 2.27 12.79
N GLY A 199 7.63 1.43 11.89
CA GLY A 199 7.50 -0.02 11.90
C GLY A 199 6.44 -0.57 10.96
N ALA A 200 5.87 0.23 10.06
CA ALA A 200 5.03 -0.31 9.00
C ALA A 200 5.81 -1.33 8.15
N ASP A 201 5.13 -2.35 7.65
CA ASP A 201 5.77 -3.41 6.87
C ASP A 201 6.00 -3.00 5.42
N ALA A 202 5.14 -2.15 4.88
CA ALA A 202 5.25 -1.63 3.52
C ALA A 202 4.47 -0.31 3.37
N VAL A 203 4.63 0.32 2.22
CA VAL A 203 3.82 1.48 1.80
C VAL A 203 3.27 1.25 0.40
N LEU A 204 2.11 1.83 0.10
CA LEU A 204 1.57 1.90 -1.25
C LEU A 204 1.52 3.36 -1.71
N VAL A 205 2.15 3.64 -2.85
CA VAL A 205 2.24 4.98 -3.44
C VAL A 205 1.72 4.96 -4.88
N ASN A 206 1.05 6.01 -5.30
CA ASN A 206 0.64 6.20 -6.69
C ASN A 206 0.76 7.67 -7.09
N THR A 207 -0.16 8.53 -6.65
CA THR A 207 -0.32 9.90 -7.14
C THR A 207 0.95 10.74 -6.98
N ALA A 208 1.70 10.57 -5.91
CA ALA A 208 2.93 11.33 -5.65
C ALA A 208 4.03 11.03 -6.68
N ILE A 209 4.07 9.81 -7.20
CA ILE A 209 4.98 9.40 -8.26
C ILE A 209 4.43 9.82 -9.62
N ALA A 210 3.19 9.41 -9.92
CA ALA A 210 2.61 9.63 -11.24
C ALA A 210 2.43 11.11 -11.63
N ARG A 211 2.37 12.02 -10.65
CA ARG A 211 2.22 13.47 -10.88
C ARG A 211 3.45 14.29 -10.57
N ALA A 212 4.59 13.66 -10.34
CA ALA A 212 5.87 14.35 -10.26
C ALA A 212 6.27 14.89 -11.65
N ASP A 213 7.09 15.93 -11.69
CA ASP A 213 7.65 16.43 -12.93
C ASP A 213 8.52 15.38 -13.64
N ASP A 214 9.17 14.50 -12.84
CA ASP A 214 9.88 13.31 -13.30
C ASP A 214 9.40 12.10 -12.48
N PRO A 215 8.42 11.32 -12.99
CA PRO A 215 7.89 10.16 -12.30
C PRO A 215 8.91 9.05 -12.08
N VAL A 216 9.88 8.89 -12.97
CA VAL A 216 10.91 7.83 -12.86
C VAL A 216 11.88 8.15 -11.73
N ALA A 217 12.40 9.36 -11.68
CA ALA A 217 13.27 9.81 -10.58
C ALA A 217 12.51 9.81 -9.23
N MET A 218 11.23 10.18 -9.22
CA MET A 218 10.41 10.14 -8.01
C MET A 218 10.16 8.72 -7.52
N ALA A 219 9.96 7.75 -8.43
CA ALA A 219 9.82 6.34 -8.09
C ALA A 219 11.09 5.79 -7.41
N GLU A 220 12.26 6.10 -7.96
CA GLU A 220 13.55 5.77 -7.35
C GLU A 220 13.71 6.42 -5.97
N ALA A 221 13.35 7.70 -5.82
CA ALA A 221 13.42 8.40 -4.55
C ALA A 221 12.53 7.75 -3.48
N PHE A 222 11.32 7.28 -3.83
CA PHE A 222 10.47 6.53 -2.92
C PHE A 222 11.07 5.17 -2.55
N ARG A 223 11.67 4.44 -3.47
CA ARG A 223 12.38 3.19 -3.19
C ARG A 223 13.48 3.40 -2.16
N LEU A 224 14.35 4.36 -2.39
CA LEU A 224 15.44 4.69 -1.47
C LEU A 224 14.93 5.11 -0.08
N ALA A 225 13.83 5.86 -0.02
CA ALA A 225 13.22 6.29 1.24
C ALA A 225 12.63 5.11 2.04
N VAL A 226 11.99 4.16 1.36
CA VAL A 226 11.48 2.93 1.99
C VAL A 226 12.62 2.09 2.55
N GLU A 227 13.69 1.89 1.79
CA GLU A 227 14.89 1.16 2.22
C GLU A 227 15.58 1.86 3.41
N ALA A 228 15.73 3.19 3.37
CA ALA A 228 16.32 3.97 4.44
C ALA A 228 15.49 3.91 5.73
N GLY A 229 14.17 4.12 5.64
CA GLY A 229 13.26 4.06 6.79
C GLY A 229 13.23 2.67 7.43
N ARG A 230 13.20 1.60 6.62
CA ARG A 230 13.26 0.22 7.14
C ARG A 230 14.59 -0.08 7.82
N THR A 231 15.70 0.40 7.25
CA THR A 231 17.02 0.28 7.86
C THR A 231 17.09 1.02 9.20
N ALA A 232 16.54 2.24 9.26
CA ALA A 232 16.48 3.03 10.49
C ALA A 232 15.64 2.35 11.57
N PHE A 233 14.48 1.77 11.21
CA PHE A 233 13.64 0.99 12.13
C PHE A 233 14.42 -0.15 12.79
N HIS A 234 15.16 -0.94 12.02
CA HIS A 234 15.98 -2.03 12.55
C HIS A 234 17.18 -1.56 13.35
N ALA A 235 17.76 -0.41 13.01
CA ALA A 235 18.85 0.18 13.75
C ALA A 235 18.42 0.78 15.11
N GLY A 236 17.13 1.06 15.27
CA GLY A 236 16.57 1.74 16.43
C GLY A 236 16.61 3.26 16.25
N VAL A 237 15.45 3.86 15.96
CA VAL A 237 15.32 5.33 15.91
C VAL A 237 15.44 5.89 17.31
N MET A 238 16.24 6.96 17.47
CA MET A 238 16.40 7.63 18.76
C MET A 238 15.08 8.23 19.24
N GLU A 239 14.74 7.99 20.50
CA GLU A 239 13.58 8.62 21.13
C GLU A 239 13.83 10.13 21.36
N GLU A 240 12.77 10.92 21.27
CA GLU A 240 12.82 12.33 21.63
C GLU A 240 13.16 12.48 23.11
N GLN A 241 14.20 13.28 23.41
CA GLN A 241 14.63 13.53 24.78
C GLN A 241 15.04 15.00 24.98
N ALA A 242 15.17 15.43 26.23
CA ALA A 242 15.68 16.74 26.53
C ALA A 242 17.14 16.89 26.02
N PRO A 243 17.58 18.09 25.60
CA PRO A 243 18.93 18.33 25.15
C PRO A 243 19.95 17.84 26.17
N THR A 244 20.93 17.05 25.73
CA THR A 244 22.05 16.58 26.54
C THR A 244 23.35 17.18 26.02
N PRO A 245 24.31 17.53 26.91
CA PRO A 245 25.62 17.99 26.45
C PRO A 245 26.30 16.94 25.60
N SER A 246 26.96 17.35 24.50
CA SER A 246 27.81 16.46 23.71
C SER A 246 29.06 16.10 24.53
N SER A 247 29.32 14.78 24.67
CA SER A 247 30.58 14.30 25.24
C SER A 247 31.50 13.86 24.12
N PRO A 248 32.82 14.11 24.23
CA PRO A 248 33.78 13.56 23.27
C PRO A 248 33.80 12.02 23.37
N VAL A 249 34.03 11.34 22.24
CA VAL A 249 34.13 9.89 22.20
C VAL A 249 35.30 9.45 23.14
N GLY A 250 34.97 8.58 24.11
CA GLY A 250 35.94 8.07 25.09
C GLY A 250 36.25 9.05 26.24
N GLY A 251 35.47 10.14 26.35
CA GLY A 251 35.59 11.06 27.49
C GLY A 251 34.97 10.52 28.76
N THR A 252 35.71 10.33 29.82
CA THR A 252 35.21 10.30 31.18
C THR A 252 34.91 11.71 31.63
N VAL A 253 33.71 11.98 32.12
CA VAL A 253 33.34 13.23 32.80
C VAL A 253 34.11 13.33 34.10
#